data_40d410a256fd8f078b1f36aba5c1ebd6
#
_entry.id   40d410a256fd8f078b1f36aba5c1ebd6
#
_cell.length_a   1.000
_cell.length_b   1.000
_cell.length_c   1.000
_cell.angle_alpha   90.00
_cell.angle_beta   90.00
_cell.angle_gamma   90.00
#
_symmetry.space_group_name_H-M   'P 1'
#
loop_
_entity.id
_entity.type
_entity.pdbx_description
1 polymer ?
#
loop_
_entity_poly.entity_id
_entity_poly.type
_entity_poly.pdbx_seq_one_letter_code
_entity_poly.pdbx_strand_id
1 'polypeptide(L)'
;MADENEPSSGAVVPVPPQPQPVRLEIATQGMTTTYANFFRVAGTFEELLLDFGFHTGLVVGTATEPARITHRMVMSFPTAKRLLGALQAAVQRHEQTFGPVETDPQKRIRRPG
;
A
#
# COMPACT_ATOMS: atom_id res chain seq x y z
N MET A 1 -8.95 -26.94 47.39
CA MET A 1 -8.75 -26.73 47.10
C MET A 1 -8.80 -26.25 46.86
N ALA A 2 -9.19 -26.13 46.41
CA ALA A 2 -9.07 -25.87 45.75
C ALA A 2 -9.25 -25.36 45.46
N ASP A 3 -9.72 -25.32 45.20
CA ASP A 3 -9.68 -25.13 44.74
C ASP A 3 -10.03 -24.83 44.56
N GLU A 4 -10.24 -24.80 44.39
CA GLU A 4 -10.13 -24.61 43.96
C GLU A 4 -10.37 -24.12 43.76
N ASN A 5 -10.85 -24.07 43.83
CA ASN A 5 -10.68 -23.72 43.42
C ASN A 5 -10.73 -23.13 43.58
N GLU A 6 -10.72 -22.87 43.30
CA GLU A 6 -10.29 -22.43 43.11
C GLU A 6 -10.37 -21.75 43.26
N PRO A 7 -10.97 -21.56 43.51
CA PRO A 7 -10.68 -20.94 43.29
C PRO A 7 -10.62 -20.48 43.37
N SER A 8 -11.00 -20.60 43.31
CA SER A 8 -10.54 -20.47 43.21
C SER A 8 -10.21 -20.27 43.36
N SER A 9 -10.48 -20.62 43.74
CA SER A 9 -9.98 -20.76 43.84
C SER A 9 -9.40 -20.43 43.76
N GLY A 10 -9.63 -20.15 44.52
CA GLY A 10 -8.43 -19.65 44.07
C GLY A 10 -7.95 -19.97 42.68
N ALA A 11 -8.81 -20.33 41.92
CA ALA A 11 -8.38 -20.60 40.57
C ALA A 11 -7.84 -19.33 39.94
N VAL A 12 -6.58 -19.35 39.61
CA VAL A 12 -6.00 -18.31 38.78
C VAL A 12 -6.60 -18.48 37.40
N VAL A 13 -7.41 -17.50 37.00
CA VAL A 13 -7.89 -17.49 35.62
C VAL A 13 -6.68 -17.20 34.74
N PRO A 14 -6.33 -18.10 33.82
CA PRO A 14 -5.20 -17.81 32.95
C PRO A 14 -5.47 -16.56 32.16
N VAL A 15 -4.60 -15.60 32.29
CA VAL A 15 -4.64 -14.42 31.46
C VAL A 15 -4.39 -14.88 30.02
N PRO A 16 -5.26 -14.54 29.09
CA PRO A 16 -4.97 -14.88 27.69
C PRO A 16 -3.61 -14.30 27.33
N PRO A 17 -2.78 -15.04 26.61
CA PRO A 17 -1.47 -14.52 26.26
C PRO A 17 -1.66 -13.19 25.54
N GLN A 18 -0.99 -12.18 26.03
CA GLN A 18 -0.94 -10.91 25.36
C GLN A 18 -0.30 -11.12 23.99
N PRO A 19 -0.84 -10.54 22.92
CA PRO A 19 -0.16 -10.65 21.65
C PRO A 19 1.23 -10.06 21.81
N GLN A 20 2.22 -10.90 21.65
CA GLN A 20 3.59 -10.44 21.62
C GLN A 20 3.78 -9.58 20.38
N PRO A 21 4.50 -8.45 20.49
CA PRO A 21 4.83 -7.73 19.28
C PRO A 21 5.63 -8.66 18.40
N VAL A 22 5.05 -8.96 17.25
CA VAL A 22 5.72 -9.81 16.27
C VAL A 22 6.79 -8.97 15.60
N ARG A 23 8.03 -9.38 15.76
CA ARG A 23 9.11 -8.77 15.00
C ARG A 23 9.06 -9.36 13.60
N LEU A 24 8.58 -8.58 12.69
CA LEU A 24 8.54 -9.02 11.30
C LEU A 24 9.90 -8.74 10.67
N GLU A 25 10.56 -9.81 10.28
CA GLU A 25 11.82 -9.68 9.54
C GLU A 25 11.50 -9.54 8.07
N ILE A 26 12.07 -8.52 7.47
CA ILE A 26 11.86 -8.26 6.06
C ILE A 26 13.13 -8.58 5.31
N ALA A 27 13.05 -9.57 4.42
CA ALA A 27 14.16 -9.95 3.56
C ALA A 27 13.96 -9.33 2.18
N THR A 28 15.01 -8.74 1.66
CA THR A 28 14.97 -8.07 0.35
C THR A 28 15.82 -8.78 -0.70
N GLN A 29 16.34 -9.95 -0.39
CA GLN A 29 17.11 -10.73 -1.36
C GLN A 29 16.20 -11.13 -2.53
N GLY A 30 16.68 -10.93 -3.73
CA GLY A 30 15.89 -11.25 -4.92
C GLY A 30 14.84 -10.20 -5.28
N MET A 31 14.76 -9.12 -4.52
CA MET A 31 13.84 -8.03 -4.82
C MET A 31 14.27 -7.32 -6.09
N THR A 32 13.27 -6.99 -6.93
CA THR A 32 13.49 -6.17 -8.11
C THR A 32 12.90 -4.80 -7.90
N THR A 33 13.47 -3.81 -8.56
CA THR A 33 13.01 -2.43 -8.48
C THR A 33 12.53 -2.01 -9.86
N THR A 34 11.33 -1.44 -9.89
CA THR A 34 10.73 -1.01 -11.15
C THR A 34 10.13 0.38 -10.96
N TYR A 35 10.30 1.23 -11.94
CA TYR A 35 9.63 2.52 -11.98
C TYR A 35 8.28 2.38 -12.66
N ALA A 36 7.27 3.02 -12.11
CA ALA A 36 5.95 3.06 -12.73
C ALA A 36 5.39 4.48 -12.61
N ASN A 37 4.82 4.97 -13.70
CA ASN A 37 4.12 6.25 -13.68
C ASN A 37 2.67 6.11 -14.13
N PHE A 38 2.21 4.88 -14.29
CA PHE A 38 0.85 4.59 -14.72
C PHE A 38 0.31 3.42 -13.92
N PHE A 39 -0.96 3.48 -13.58
CA PHE A 39 -1.58 2.39 -12.86
C PHE A 39 -3.05 2.30 -13.24
N ARG A 40 -3.63 1.13 -13.01
CA ARG A 40 -5.07 0.95 -13.03
C ARG A 40 -5.47 -0.01 -11.94
N VAL A 41 -6.71 0.12 -11.47
CA VAL A 41 -7.24 -0.71 -10.38
C VAL A 41 -8.50 -1.38 -10.89
N ALA A 42 -8.59 -2.68 -10.67
CA ALA A 42 -9.78 -3.46 -10.96
C ALA A 42 -10.01 -4.41 -9.80
N GLY A 43 -11.18 -5.05 -9.75
CA GLY A 43 -11.45 -5.94 -8.66
C GLY A 43 -12.52 -6.96 -8.97
N THR A 44 -12.46 -8.06 -8.24
CA THR A 44 -13.51 -9.05 -8.15
C THR A 44 -14.19 -8.88 -6.80
N PHE A 45 -15.09 -9.81 -6.44
CA PHE A 45 -15.68 -9.76 -5.10
C PHE A 45 -14.68 -9.97 -3.99
N GLU A 46 -13.59 -10.65 -4.27
CA GLU A 46 -12.65 -11.07 -3.22
C GLU A 46 -11.28 -10.43 -3.32
N GLU A 47 -10.90 -9.99 -4.50
CA GLU A 47 -9.53 -9.58 -4.75
C GLU A 47 -9.47 -8.28 -5.51
N LEU A 48 -8.46 -7.49 -5.16
CA LEU A 48 -8.14 -6.28 -5.87
C LEU A 48 -6.94 -6.55 -6.77
N LEU A 49 -7.01 -6.08 -8.00
CA LEU A 49 -5.93 -6.17 -8.97
C LEU A 49 -5.36 -4.76 -9.14
N LEU A 50 -4.06 -4.63 -8.88
CA LEU A 50 -3.36 -3.36 -9.01
C LEU A 50 -2.31 -3.53 -10.09
N ASP A 51 -2.54 -2.90 -11.22
CA ASP A 51 -1.66 -2.98 -12.38
C ASP A 51 -0.79 -1.75 -12.44
N PHE A 52 0.50 -1.95 -12.65
CA PHE A 52 1.45 -0.88 -12.79
C PHE A 52 2.09 -0.92 -14.17
N GLY A 53 2.41 0.25 -14.67
CA GLY A 53 3.03 0.32 -15.96
C GLY A 53 3.72 1.65 -16.20
N PHE A 54 4.06 1.85 -17.44
CA PHE A 54 4.79 3.02 -17.87
C PHE A 54 4.12 3.63 -19.09
N HIS A 55 3.91 4.93 -19.05
CA HIS A 55 3.39 5.71 -20.16
C HIS A 55 4.37 6.82 -20.45
N THR A 56 4.92 6.81 -21.66
CA THR A 56 5.92 7.81 -22.05
C THR A 56 5.28 9.14 -22.43
N GLY A 57 4.05 9.10 -22.95
CA GLY A 57 3.40 10.28 -23.51
C GLY A 57 3.97 10.70 -24.84
N LEU A 58 4.87 9.88 -25.42
CA LEU A 58 5.48 10.23 -26.70
C LEU A 58 4.49 10.12 -27.84
N VAL A 59 4.59 11.07 -28.74
CA VAL A 59 3.78 11.09 -29.96
C VAL A 59 4.72 10.81 -31.14
N VAL A 60 4.42 9.78 -31.91
CA VAL A 60 5.16 9.45 -33.11
C VAL A 60 4.20 9.61 -34.30
N GLY A 61 4.47 10.63 -35.12
CA GLY A 61 3.52 11.00 -36.17
C GLY A 61 2.25 11.54 -35.54
N THR A 62 1.12 10.88 -35.85
CA THR A 62 -0.19 11.25 -35.30
C THR A 62 -0.64 10.32 -34.16
N ALA A 63 0.19 9.33 -33.82
CA ALA A 63 -0.15 8.33 -32.82
C ALA A 63 0.60 8.58 -31.52
N THR A 64 -0.11 8.43 -30.41
CA THR A 64 0.52 8.44 -29.09
C THR A 64 0.89 7.02 -28.72
N GLU A 65 2.09 6.84 -28.15
CA GLU A 65 2.50 5.53 -27.64
C GLU A 65 1.52 5.06 -26.57
N PRO A 66 1.11 3.79 -26.64
CA PRO A 66 0.18 3.28 -25.62
C PRO A 66 0.85 3.13 -24.27
N ALA A 67 0.10 3.29 -23.20
CA ALA A 67 0.57 2.93 -21.88
C ALA A 67 0.77 1.41 -21.82
N ARG A 68 1.87 0.98 -21.21
CA ARG A 68 2.21 -0.44 -21.13
C ARG A 68 2.12 -0.90 -19.68
N ILE A 69 1.24 -1.85 -19.42
CA ILE A 69 1.17 -2.51 -18.11
C ILE A 69 2.24 -3.58 -18.07
N THR A 70 3.09 -3.54 -17.07
CA THR A 70 4.21 -4.47 -16.94
C THR A 70 4.08 -5.40 -15.74
N HIS A 71 3.33 -5.02 -14.73
CA HIS A 71 3.21 -5.80 -13.51
C HIS A 71 1.79 -5.76 -12.99
N ARG A 72 1.34 -6.89 -12.47
CA ARG A 72 0.05 -6.99 -11.79
C ARG A 72 0.27 -7.54 -10.39
N MET A 73 -0.26 -6.83 -9.40
CA MET A 73 -0.30 -7.29 -8.03
C MET A 73 -1.73 -7.67 -7.70
N VAL A 74 -1.91 -8.88 -7.20
CA VAL A 74 -3.24 -9.35 -6.76
C VAL A 74 -3.22 -9.43 -5.26
N MET A 75 -4.21 -8.85 -4.62
CA MET A 75 -4.25 -8.84 -3.16
C MET A 75 -5.69 -8.93 -2.66
N SER A 76 -5.84 -9.41 -1.45
CA SER A 76 -7.15 -9.40 -0.80
C SER A 76 -7.55 -7.96 -0.46
N PHE A 77 -8.85 -7.73 -0.27
CA PHE A 77 -9.29 -6.39 0.09
C PHE A 77 -8.79 -5.93 1.46
N PRO A 78 -8.65 -6.80 2.48
CA PRO A 78 -8.00 -6.36 3.72
C PRO A 78 -6.58 -5.88 3.51
N THR A 79 -5.79 -6.55 2.68
CA THR A 79 -4.44 -6.09 2.36
C THR A 79 -4.49 -4.77 1.61
N ALA A 80 -5.42 -4.64 0.66
CA ALA A 80 -5.57 -3.40 -0.11
C ALA A 80 -5.92 -2.23 0.79
N LYS A 81 -6.77 -2.45 1.78
CA LYS A 81 -7.15 -1.39 2.71
C LYS A 81 -5.97 -0.94 3.57
N ARG A 82 -5.16 -1.89 4.02
CA ARG A 82 -3.94 -1.55 4.76
C ARG A 82 -2.95 -0.78 3.89
N LEU A 83 -2.83 -1.19 2.62
CA LEU A 83 -1.97 -0.48 1.67
C LEU A 83 -2.45 0.95 1.46
N LEU A 84 -3.76 1.13 1.29
CA LEU A 84 -4.34 2.46 1.11
C LEU A 84 -3.96 3.38 2.28
N GLY A 85 -4.09 2.89 3.52
CA GLY A 85 -3.73 3.67 4.69
C GLY A 85 -2.25 4.02 4.73
N ALA A 86 -1.39 3.07 4.38
CA ALA A 86 0.04 3.29 4.35
C ALA A 86 0.44 4.32 3.30
N LEU A 87 -0.18 4.25 2.12
CA LEU A 87 0.07 5.23 1.07
C LEU A 87 -0.38 6.63 1.49
N GLN A 88 -1.55 6.73 2.08
CA GLN A 88 -2.04 8.01 2.59
C GLN A 88 -1.06 8.63 3.59
N ALA A 89 -0.59 7.82 4.53
CA ALA A 89 0.35 8.30 5.55
C ALA A 89 1.67 8.76 4.92
N ALA A 90 2.18 8.01 3.94
CA ALA A 90 3.43 8.37 3.29
C ALA A 90 3.31 9.68 2.50
N VAL A 91 2.23 9.83 1.75
CA VAL A 91 2.00 11.05 0.97
C VAL A 91 1.82 12.25 1.90
N GLN A 92 1.05 12.08 2.99
CA GLN A 92 0.85 13.16 3.96
C GLN A 92 2.16 13.62 4.59
N ARG A 93 3.03 12.68 4.96
CA ARG A 93 4.34 13.05 5.52
C ARG A 93 5.17 13.84 4.54
N HIS A 94 5.14 13.42 3.27
CA HIS A 94 5.84 14.14 2.22
C HIS A 94 5.29 15.57 2.07
N GLU A 95 3.98 15.69 2.06
CA GLU A 95 3.34 17.00 1.87
C GLU A 95 3.56 17.93 3.05
N GLN A 96 3.69 17.38 4.25
CA GLN A 96 4.01 18.19 5.44
C GLN A 96 5.39 18.82 5.34
N THR A 97 6.32 18.13 4.71
CA THR A 97 7.70 18.61 4.58
C THR A 97 7.88 19.50 3.35
N PHE A 98 7.27 19.13 2.23
CA PHE A 98 7.54 19.76 0.94
C PHE A 98 6.35 20.52 0.36
N GLY A 99 5.21 20.48 1.03
CA GLY A 99 3.99 21.09 0.52
C GLY A 99 3.16 20.13 -0.33
N PRO A 100 1.97 20.56 -0.72
CA PRO A 100 1.04 19.72 -1.46
C PRO A 100 1.64 19.20 -2.76
N VAL A 101 1.38 17.94 -3.06
CA VAL A 101 1.79 17.34 -4.32
C VAL A 101 0.73 17.64 -5.36
N GLU A 102 1.12 18.34 -6.41
CA GLU A 102 0.20 18.66 -7.49
C GLU A 102 0.16 17.51 -8.47
N THR A 103 -1.01 16.92 -8.66
CA THR A 103 -1.21 15.78 -9.55
C THR A 103 -1.62 16.17 -10.96
N ASP A 104 -2.07 17.42 -11.15
CA ASP A 104 -2.47 17.90 -12.46
C ASP A 104 -1.26 18.54 -13.17
N PRO A 105 -0.77 17.93 -14.28
CA PRO A 105 0.39 18.48 -14.98
C PRO A 105 0.16 19.92 -15.46
N GLN A 106 -1.06 20.28 -15.79
CA GLN A 106 -1.36 21.63 -16.28
C GLN A 106 -1.13 22.67 -15.21
N LYS A 107 -1.41 22.35 -13.96
CA LYS A 107 -1.20 23.25 -12.83
C LYS A 107 0.24 23.36 -12.43
N ARG A 108 1.08 22.41 -12.87
CA ARG A 108 2.50 22.44 -12.58
C ARG A 108 3.29 23.27 -13.58
N ILE A 109 2.70 23.59 -14.70
CA ILE A 109 3.36 24.41 -15.71
C ILE A 109 3.43 25.83 -15.21
N ARG A 110 4.67 26.36 -15.09
CA ARG A 110 4.88 27.75 -14.70
C ARG A 110 4.72 28.63 -15.93
N ARG A 111 3.71 29.49 -15.89
CA ARG A 111 3.49 30.40 -16.99
C ARG A 111 4.43 31.60 -16.88
N PRO A 112 5.05 32.03 -17.97
CA PRO A 112 5.83 33.27 -17.95
C PRO A 112 4.91 34.43 -17.66
N GLY A 113 5.32 35.22 -16.79
CA GLY A 113 4.72 36.38 -16.25
C GLY A 113 3.80 37.23 -16.57
#